data_fd5517c63a71c053befa7f05959e495b
#
_entry.id   fd5517c63a71c053befa7f05959e495b
#
_cell.length_a   1.000
_cell.length_b   1.000
_cell.length_c   1.000
_cell.angle_alpha   90.00
_cell.angle_beta   90.00
_cell.angle_gamma   90.00
#
_symmetry.space_group_name_H-M   'P 1'
#
loop_
_entity.id
_entity.type
_entity.pdbx_description
1 polymer ?
#
loop_
_entity_poly.entity_id
_entity_poly.type
_entity_poly.pdbx_seq_one_letter_code
_entity_poly.pdbx_strand_id
1 'polypeptide(L)'
;MVNKDWTLLVLALAEGAPLTSAHIQKALFLIQQQLPSEIADRPQYDFVPHLHGPYAPQVNIDAFDLLRERFVESARLAAGGTAYRATMAGSMRSLSMRCDVGHDVVEYAQHVVSWVLATSLEVVVREIGRQFPQYQTQDAYRHAA
;
A
#
# COMPACT_ATOMS: atom_id res chain seq x y z
N MET A 1 7.73 13.60 5.17
CA MET A 1 6.47 12.79 5.10
C MET A 1 6.43 11.80 6.23
N VAL A 2 5.27 11.67 6.85
CA VAL A 2 5.03 10.62 7.85
C VAL A 2 4.35 9.41 7.17
N ASN A 3 4.25 8.30 7.88
CA ASN A 3 3.68 7.05 7.33
C ASN A 3 2.29 7.25 6.73
N LYS A 4 1.42 7.99 7.41
CA LYS A 4 0.05 8.24 6.93
C LYS A 4 0.03 8.95 5.58
N ASP A 5 0.98 9.82 5.32
CA ASP A 5 1.10 10.50 4.04
C ASP A 5 1.37 9.50 2.91
N TRP A 6 2.18 8.48 3.18
CA TRP A 6 2.44 7.43 2.20
C TRP A 6 1.20 6.60 1.88
N THR A 7 0.37 6.32 2.89
CA THR A 7 -0.91 5.64 2.66
C THR A 7 -1.80 6.49 1.75
N LEU A 8 -1.89 7.79 1.99
CA LEU A 8 -2.66 8.68 1.13
C LEU A 8 -2.07 8.73 -0.29
N LEU A 9 -0.75 8.82 -0.42
CA LEU A 9 -0.10 8.86 -1.73
C LEU A 9 -0.40 7.60 -2.53
N VAL A 10 -0.32 6.42 -1.92
CA VAL A 10 -0.65 5.15 -2.58
C VAL A 10 -2.09 5.18 -3.10
N LEU A 11 -3.03 5.63 -2.29
CA LEU A 11 -4.44 5.72 -2.69
C LEU A 11 -4.64 6.72 -3.83
N ALA A 12 -3.94 7.87 -3.79
CA ALA A 12 -4.02 8.87 -4.85
C ALA A 12 -3.41 8.36 -6.16
N LEU A 13 -2.34 7.59 -6.09
CA LEU A 13 -1.68 7.03 -7.27
C LEU A 13 -2.53 5.96 -7.98
N ALA A 14 -3.54 5.42 -7.32
CA ALA A 14 -4.50 4.50 -7.94
C ALA A 14 -5.48 5.20 -8.89
N GLU A 15 -5.47 6.53 -8.94
CA GLU A 15 -6.22 7.35 -9.90
C GLU A 15 -7.71 7.02 -9.95
N GLY A 16 -8.33 6.90 -8.77
CA GLY A 16 -9.75 6.62 -8.64
C GLY A 16 -10.12 5.15 -8.55
N ALA A 17 -9.21 4.24 -8.84
CA ALA A 17 -9.45 2.83 -8.61
C ALA A 17 -9.47 2.54 -7.10
N PRO A 18 -10.47 1.82 -6.60
CA PRO A 18 -10.52 1.50 -5.18
C PRO A 18 -9.48 0.43 -4.83
N LEU A 19 -8.83 0.60 -3.67
CA LEU A 19 -7.87 -0.36 -3.13
C LEU A 19 -8.42 -0.98 -1.85
N THR A 20 -8.38 -2.29 -1.76
CA THR A 20 -8.68 -2.98 -0.50
C THR A 20 -7.54 -2.79 0.48
N SER A 21 -7.78 -3.11 1.75
CA SER A 21 -6.72 -3.13 2.77
C SER A 21 -5.52 -3.98 2.31
N ALA A 22 -5.79 -5.14 1.72
CA ALA A 22 -4.73 -6.04 1.23
C ALA A 22 -3.88 -5.37 0.14
N HIS A 23 -4.50 -4.66 -0.81
CA HIS A 23 -3.78 -3.92 -1.84
C HIS A 23 -2.88 -2.84 -1.23
N ILE A 24 -3.42 -2.06 -0.30
CA ILE A 24 -2.68 -0.99 0.37
C ILE A 24 -1.48 -1.55 1.12
N GLN A 25 -1.69 -2.63 1.87
CA GLN A 25 -0.64 -3.31 2.63
C GLN A 25 0.52 -3.75 1.73
N LYS A 26 0.19 -4.42 0.63
CA LYS A 26 1.20 -4.96 -0.28
C LYS A 26 1.94 -3.87 -1.04
N ALA A 27 1.23 -2.84 -1.49
CA ALA A 27 1.86 -1.72 -2.18
C ALA A 27 2.84 -0.99 -1.25
N LEU A 28 2.42 -0.69 -0.04
CA LEU A 28 3.29 -0.01 0.94
C LEU A 28 4.50 -0.87 1.31
N PHE A 29 4.29 -2.18 1.49
CA PHE A 29 5.38 -3.09 1.77
C PHE A 29 6.44 -3.06 0.68
N LEU A 30 6.03 -3.19 -0.58
CA LEU A 30 6.96 -3.19 -1.71
C LEU A 30 7.70 -1.87 -1.84
N ILE A 31 6.99 -0.75 -1.70
CA ILE A 31 7.62 0.57 -1.74
C ILE A 31 8.67 0.69 -0.63
N GLN A 32 8.32 0.32 0.59
CA GLN A 32 9.21 0.44 1.74
C GLN A 32 10.45 -0.43 1.59
N GLN A 33 10.30 -1.67 1.11
CA GLN A 33 11.42 -2.59 0.99
C GLN A 33 12.39 -2.22 -0.12
N GLN A 34 11.89 -1.61 -1.18
CA GLN A 34 12.69 -1.38 -2.38
C GLN A 34 13.24 0.03 -2.49
N LEU A 35 12.73 0.99 -1.73
CA LEU A 35 13.33 2.31 -1.67
C LEU A 35 14.68 2.26 -0.94
N PRO A 36 15.69 3.00 -1.43
CA PRO A 36 16.98 3.06 -0.74
C PRO A 36 16.84 3.54 0.70
N SER A 37 17.64 2.98 1.60
CA SER A 37 17.61 3.35 3.01
C SER A 37 18.04 4.80 3.27
N GLU A 38 18.74 5.41 2.31
CA GLU A 38 19.17 6.81 2.38
C GLU A 38 18.01 7.80 2.23
N ILE A 39 16.85 7.34 1.70
CA ILE A 39 15.68 8.19 1.58
C ILE A 39 15.04 8.32 2.97
N ALA A 40 15.25 9.48 3.60
CA ALA A 40 14.81 9.72 4.97
C ALA A 40 13.29 9.67 5.11
N ASP A 41 12.58 10.09 4.09
CA ASP A 41 11.11 10.19 4.11
C ASP A 41 10.40 8.93 3.63
N ARG A 42 11.11 7.83 3.44
CA ARG A 42 10.49 6.57 3.01
C ARG A 42 9.50 6.07 4.06
N PRO A 43 8.52 5.23 3.66
CA PRO A 43 7.61 4.65 4.64
C PRO A 43 8.37 3.79 5.66
N GLN A 44 7.93 3.82 6.90
CA GLN A 44 8.57 3.09 8.00
C GLN A 44 7.53 2.36 8.84
N TYR A 45 6.70 1.57 8.19
CA TYR A 45 5.74 0.71 8.87
C TYR A 45 6.42 -0.54 9.40
N ASP A 46 5.92 -1.07 10.51
CA ASP A 46 6.40 -2.32 11.12
C ASP A 46 5.63 -3.50 10.53
N PHE A 47 6.09 -4.00 9.40
CA PHE A 47 5.49 -5.17 8.78
C PHE A 47 5.93 -6.45 9.48
N VAL A 48 4.98 -7.33 9.73
CA VAL A 48 5.22 -8.64 10.32
C VAL A 48 4.66 -9.72 9.39
N PRO A 49 5.19 -10.95 9.44
CA PRO A 49 4.62 -12.05 8.68
C PRO A 49 3.18 -12.31 9.09
N HIS A 50 2.34 -12.55 8.10
CA HIS A 50 0.92 -12.84 8.32
C HIS A 50 0.46 -13.88 7.30
N LEU A 51 -0.72 -14.45 7.52
CA LEU A 51 -1.26 -15.52 6.69
C LEU A 51 -1.32 -15.16 5.19
N HIS A 52 -1.60 -13.91 4.90
CA HIS A 52 -1.70 -13.41 3.52
C HIS A 52 -0.56 -12.46 3.15
N GLY A 53 0.63 -12.73 3.65
CA GLY A 53 1.82 -11.93 3.38
C GLY A 53 2.10 -10.92 4.49
N PRO A 54 3.01 -9.96 4.25
CA PRO A 54 3.36 -8.98 5.27
C PRO A 54 2.18 -8.09 5.63
N TYR A 55 2.06 -7.77 6.90
CA TYR A 55 0.95 -7.00 7.44
C TYR A 55 1.46 -6.03 8.51
N ALA A 56 1.00 -4.78 8.44
CA ALA A 56 1.27 -3.76 9.44
C ALA A 56 -0.06 -3.18 9.93
N PRO A 57 -0.45 -3.39 11.20
CA PRO A 57 -1.73 -2.87 11.70
C PRO A 57 -1.87 -1.36 11.55
N GLN A 58 -0.77 -0.62 11.64
CA GLN A 58 -0.79 0.84 11.54
C GLN A 58 -1.27 1.32 10.18
N VAL A 59 -1.07 0.54 9.12
CA VAL A 59 -1.59 0.90 7.78
C VAL A 59 -3.11 1.05 7.81
N ASN A 60 -3.79 0.11 8.43
CA ASN A 60 -5.26 0.16 8.53
C ASN A 60 -5.72 1.32 9.42
N ILE A 61 -4.99 1.60 10.51
CA ILE A 61 -5.27 2.74 11.38
C ILE A 61 -5.13 4.05 10.60
N ASP A 62 -4.06 4.18 9.83
CA ASP A 62 -3.81 5.38 9.02
C ASP A 62 -4.88 5.56 7.93
N ALA A 63 -5.28 4.47 7.27
CA ALA A 63 -6.37 4.53 6.28
C ALA A 63 -7.69 4.99 6.92
N PHE A 64 -7.99 4.48 8.11
CA PHE A 64 -9.17 4.89 8.86
C PHE A 64 -9.12 6.36 9.28
N ASP A 65 -7.95 6.83 9.72
CA ASP A 65 -7.75 8.24 10.05
C ASP A 65 -7.97 9.14 8.83
N LEU A 66 -7.45 8.75 7.67
CA LEU A 66 -7.65 9.47 6.41
C LEU A 66 -9.13 9.50 6.02
N LEU A 67 -9.86 8.43 6.28
CA LEU A 67 -11.31 8.37 6.06
C LEU A 67 -12.03 9.39 6.94
N ARG A 68 -11.66 9.46 8.21
CA ARG A 68 -12.24 10.43 9.16
C ARG A 68 -11.90 11.87 8.77
N GLU A 69 -10.70 12.11 8.24
CA GLU A 69 -10.26 13.42 7.78
C GLU A 69 -10.84 13.79 6.41
N ARG A 70 -11.55 12.88 5.76
CA ARG A 70 -12.19 13.04 4.45
C ARG A 70 -11.21 13.21 3.30
N PHE A 71 -9.97 12.79 3.47
CA PHE A 71 -9.02 12.67 2.36
C PHE A 71 -9.19 11.37 1.60
N VAL A 72 -9.89 10.42 2.19
CA VAL A 72 -10.19 9.11 1.63
C VAL A 72 -11.67 8.84 1.85
N GLU A 73 -12.29 8.10 0.92
CA GLU A 73 -13.65 7.61 1.05
C GLU A 73 -13.67 6.10 0.90
N SER A 74 -14.67 5.45 1.51
CA SER A 74 -14.84 4.02 1.38
C SER A 74 -15.77 3.72 0.20
N ALA A 75 -15.51 2.59 -0.45
CA ALA A 75 -16.34 2.08 -1.54
C ALA A 75 -16.64 0.61 -1.26
N ARG A 76 -17.90 0.20 -1.47
CA ARG A 76 -18.28 -1.19 -1.32
C ARG A 76 -18.06 -1.91 -2.64
N LEU A 77 -17.35 -3.04 -2.59
CA LEU A 77 -17.09 -3.83 -3.79
C LEU A 77 -18.31 -4.70 -4.13
N ALA A 78 -18.52 -4.93 -5.43
CA ALA A 78 -19.64 -5.77 -5.92
C ALA A 78 -19.53 -7.20 -5.38
N ALA A 79 -18.30 -7.71 -5.22
CA ALA A 79 -18.05 -9.05 -4.68
C ALA A 79 -18.10 -9.09 -3.14
N GLY A 80 -18.43 -7.97 -2.49
CA GLY A 80 -18.39 -7.83 -1.03
C GLY A 80 -17.06 -7.31 -0.55
N GLY A 81 -17.06 -6.72 0.66
CA GLY A 81 -15.86 -6.12 1.24
C GLY A 81 -15.78 -4.63 0.99
N THR A 82 -14.84 -3.99 1.66
CA THR A 82 -14.63 -2.56 1.63
C THR A 82 -13.31 -2.24 0.92
N ALA A 83 -13.35 -1.22 0.09
CA ALA A 83 -12.16 -0.65 -0.54
C ALA A 83 -12.12 0.84 -0.25
N TYR A 84 -10.98 1.46 -0.51
CA TYR A 84 -10.74 2.87 -0.24
C TYR A 84 -10.23 3.55 -1.49
N ARG A 85 -10.60 4.82 -1.66
CA ARG A 85 -10.03 5.65 -2.72
C ARG A 85 -9.84 7.07 -2.20
N ALA A 86 -8.89 7.80 -2.78
CA ALA A 86 -8.67 9.19 -2.42
C ALA A 86 -9.83 10.03 -2.91
N THR A 87 -10.27 10.98 -2.07
CA THR A 87 -11.21 12.02 -2.47
C THR A 87 -10.47 13.08 -3.30
N MET A 88 -11.21 14.03 -3.88
CA MET A 88 -10.57 15.17 -4.54
C MET A 88 -9.62 15.91 -3.57
N ALA A 89 -10.05 16.14 -2.33
CA ALA A 89 -9.21 16.78 -1.32
C ALA A 89 -7.95 15.97 -1.04
N GLY A 90 -8.07 14.63 -0.95
CA GLY A 90 -6.93 13.74 -0.77
C GLY A 90 -5.97 13.77 -1.94
N SER A 91 -6.50 13.76 -3.17
CA SER A 91 -5.69 13.83 -4.38
C SER A 91 -4.93 15.15 -4.46
N MET A 92 -5.58 16.26 -4.13
CA MET A 92 -4.93 17.58 -4.12
C MET A 92 -3.82 17.64 -3.07
N ARG A 93 -4.08 17.11 -1.87
CA ARG A 93 -3.04 17.08 -0.83
C ARG A 93 -1.84 16.24 -1.27
N SER A 94 -2.08 15.14 -1.99
CA SER A 94 -1.00 14.27 -2.48
C SER A 94 -0.06 14.99 -3.46
N LEU A 95 -0.53 16.01 -4.17
CA LEU A 95 0.31 16.75 -5.12
C LEU A 95 1.47 17.44 -4.42
N SER A 96 1.25 18.04 -3.24
CA SER A 96 2.33 18.66 -2.48
C SER A 96 3.32 17.60 -1.95
N MET A 97 2.82 16.43 -1.57
CA MET A 97 3.67 15.33 -1.11
C MET A 97 4.60 14.84 -2.21
N ARG A 98 4.13 14.81 -3.46
CA ARG A 98 4.95 14.39 -4.61
C ARG A 98 6.16 15.29 -4.79
N CYS A 99 6.01 16.58 -4.53
CA CYS A 99 7.13 17.51 -4.60
C CYS A 99 8.18 17.22 -3.52
N ASP A 100 7.73 16.78 -2.34
CA ASP A 100 8.63 16.50 -1.21
C ASP A 100 9.50 15.27 -1.44
N VAL A 101 8.95 14.22 -2.05
CA VAL A 101 9.69 12.96 -2.23
C VAL A 101 10.46 12.89 -3.55
N GLY A 102 10.12 13.69 -4.52
CA GLY A 102 10.80 13.74 -5.80
C GLY A 102 10.19 12.82 -6.86
N HIS A 103 10.47 13.17 -8.11
CA HIS A 103 9.86 12.55 -9.28
C HIS A 103 10.16 11.05 -9.39
N ASP A 104 11.42 10.65 -9.18
CA ASP A 104 11.82 9.26 -9.33
C ASP A 104 11.13 8.33 -8.32
N VAL A 105 10.98 8.82 -7.09
CA VAL A 105 10.32 8.06 -6.04
C VAL A 105 8.83 7.91 -6.35
N VAL A 106 8.19 8.99 -6.80
CA VAL A 106 6.76 8.95 -7.18
C VAL A 106 6.56 8.01 -8.37
N GLU A 107 7.41 8.06 -9.37
CA GLU A 107 7.33 7.19 -10.53
C GLU A 107 7.45 5.72 -10.12
N TYR A 108 8.39 5.41 -9.25
CA TYR A 108 8.54 4.07 -8.71
C TYR A 108 7.28 3.62 -7.95
N ALA A 109 6.77 4.47 -7.06
CA ALA A 109 5.56 4.16 -6.31
C ALA A 109 4.36 3.94 -7.24
N GLN A 110 4.27 4.73 -8.33
CA GLN A 110 3.22 4.56 -9.34
C GLN A 110 3.31 3.19 -10.01
N HIS A 111 4.52 2.74 -10.35
CA HIS A 111 4.72 1.41 -10.93
C HIS A 111 4.26 0.31 -9.99
N VAL A 112 4.59 0.43 -8.70
CA VAL A 112 4.17 -0.56 -7.70
C VAL A 112 2.65 -0.61 -7.59
N VAL A 113 2.00 0.54 -7.47
CA VAL A 113 0.53 0.60 -7.36
C VAL A 113 -0.13 0.02 -8.61
N SER A 114 0.37 0.38 -9.78
CA SER A 114 -0.16 -0.13 -11.06
C SER A 114 -0.03 -1.65 -11.16
N TRP A 115 1.12 -2.18 -10.74
CA TRP A 115 1.34 -3.63 -10.76
C TRP A 115 0.41 -4.36 -9.79
N VAL A 116 0.26 -3.83 -8.57
CA VAL A 116 -0.63 -4.43 -7.56
C VAL A 116 -2.07 -4.44 -8.06
N LEU A 117 -2.52 -3.36 -8.70
CA LEU A 117 -3.87 -3.27 -9.25
C LEU A 117 -4.09 -4.21 -10.43
N ALA A 118 -3.08 -4.43 -11.27
CA ALA A 118 -3.17 -5.24 -12.47
C ALA A 118 -2.97 -6.74 -12.20
N THR A 119 -2.59 -7.12 -10.99
CA THR A 119 -2.19 -8.48 -10.64
C THR A 119 -3.12 -9.03 -9.56
N SER A 120 -3.48 -10.33 -9.63
CA SER A 120 -4.28 -10.92 -8.57
C SER A 120 -3.51 -10.89 -7.25
N LEU A 121 -4.24 -10.71 -6.14
CA LEU A 121 -3.61 -10.68 -4.81
C LEU A 121 -2.85 -11.97 -4.51
N GLU A 122 -3.35 -13.10 -4.98
CA GLU A 122 -2.67 -14.38 -4.81
C GLU A 122 -1.28 -14.35 -5.43
N VAL A 123 -1.16 -13.81 -6.65
CA VAL A 123 0.12 -13.70 -7.34
C VAL A 123 1.02 -12.67 -6.64
N VAL A 124 0.47 -11.55 -6.21
CA VAL A 124 1.22 -10.53 -5.46
C VAL A 124 1.83 -11.15 -4.19
N VAL A 125 1.05 -11.88 -3.41
CA VAL A 125 1.51 -12.51 -2.17
C VAL A 125 2.59 -13.55 -2.48
N ARG A 126 2.41 -14.33 -3.54
CA ARG A 126 3.40 -15.34 -3.95
C ARG A 126 4.73 -14.68 -4.34
N GLU A 127 4.67 -13.61 -5.11
CA GLU A 127 5.88 -12.90 -5.54
C GLU A 127 6.61 -12.25 -4.38
N ILE A 128 5.88 -11.66 -3.44
CA ILE A 128 6.46 -11.11 -2.22
C ILE A 128 7.14 -12.22 -1.41
N GLY A 129 6.49 -13.36 -1.25
CA GLY A 129 7.07 -14.50 -0.53
C GLY A 129 8.33 -15.03 -1.19
N ARG A 130 8.40 -15.01 -2.52
CA ARG A 130 9.57 -15.43 -3.26
C ARG A 130 10.75 -14.45 -3.07
N GLN A 131 10.48 -13.14 -3.11
CA GLN A 131 11.52 -12.12 -2.97
C GLN A 131 11.91 -11.89 -1.51
N PHE A 132 10.98 -12.06 -0.58
CA PHE A 132 11.17 -11.77 0.84
C PHE A 132 10.70 -12.96 1.68
N PRO A 133 11.43 -14.09 1.65
CA PRO A 133 10.99 -15.33 2.34
C PRO A 133 10.75 -15.14 3.84
N GLN A 134 11.40 -14.18 4.47
CA GLN A 134 11.25 -13.91 5.90
C GLN A 134 9.85 -13.43 6.28
N TYR A 135 9.04 -13.03 5.31
CA TYR A 135 7.65 -12.60 5.54
C TYR A 135 6.63 -13.69 5.26
N GLN A 136 7.05 -14.90 4.89
CA GLN A 136 6.15 -16.04 4.77
C GLN A 136 5.89 -16.64 6.16
N THR A 137 4.62 -17.00 6.42
CA THR A 137 4.29 -17.78 7.60
C THR A 137 4.41 -19.28 7.27
N GLN A 138 4.55 -20.12 8.30
CA GLN A 138 4.60 -21.55 8.10
C GLN A 138 3.32 -22.08 7.45
N ASP A 139 2.16 -21.52 7.80
CA ASP A 139 0.88 -21.95 7.23
C ASP A 139 0.81 -21.59 5.75
N ALA A 140 1.25 -20.38 5.36
CA ALA A 140 1.32 -19.99 3.97
C ALA A 140 2.28 -20.90 3.20
N TYR A 141 3.40 -21.26 3.80
CA TYR A 141 4.39 -22.16 3.20
C TYR A 141 3.82 -23.56 2.98
N ARG A 142 3.08 -24.09 3.95
CA ARG A 142 2.43 -25.42 3.83
C ARG A 142 1.43 -25.45 2.68
N HIS A 143 0.69 -24.37 2.48
CA HIS A 143 -0.28 -24.29 1.41
C HIS A 143 0.37 -24.07 0.05
N ALA A 144 1.56 -23.48 0.00
CA ALA A 144 2.32 -23.29 -1.23
C ALA A 144 3.06 -24.56 -1.68
N ALA A 145 3.30 -25.47 -0.77
CA ALA A 145 3.94 -26.73 -1.08
C ALA A 145 2.95 -27.78 -1.54
#